data_9cfb99be957e4bec5da66ec365d02009
#
_entry.id   9cfb99be957e4bec5da66ec365d02009
#
_cell.length_a   1.000
_cell.length_b   1.000
_cell.length_c   1.000
_cell.angle_alpha   90.00
_cell.angle_beta   90.00
_cell.angle_gamma   90.00
#
_symmetry.space_group_name_H-M   'P 1'
#
loop_
_entity.id
_entity.type
_entity.pdbx_description
1 polymer ?
#
loop_
_entity_poly.entity_id
_entity_poly.type
_entity_poly.pdbx_seq_one_letter_code
_entity_poly.pdbx_strand_id
1 'polypeptide(L)'
;MNLDAEKTKNGLAQLVLTVVKLLHELLEKQAIRRIDGGGLTDEEIERLGFTLMRQSEEITRISREFGLNSDDLNLDLGPLGKLL
;
A
#
# COMPACT_ATOMS: atom_id res chain seq x y z
N MET A 1 0.55 34.54 5.09
CA MET A 1 1.30 33.28 4.96
C MET A 1 0.70 32.47 3.85
N ASN A 2 1.45 32.30 2.79
CA ASN A 2 0.96 31.56 1.63
C ASN A 2 1.28 30.09 1.78
N LEU A 3 0.53 29.42 2.62
CA LEU A 3 0.49 27.98 2.54
C LEU A 3 -0.35 27.65 1.34
N ASP A 4 0.30 27.19 0.31
CA ASP A 4 -0.39 26.68 -0.84
C ASP A 4 -1.26 25.50 -0.38
N ALA A 5 -2.57 25.72 -0.38
CA ALA A 5 -3.53 24.71 0.06
C ALA A 5 -3.39 23.43 -0.74
N GLU A 6 -3.00 23.53 -2.01
CA GLU A 6 -2.80 22.40 -2.88
C GLU A 6 -1.57 21.57 -2.50
N LYS A 7 -0.48 22.23 -2.10
CA LYS A 7 0.70 21.53 -1.59
C LYS A 7 0.41 20.81 -0.30
N THR A 8 -0.35 21.43 0.58
CA THR A 8 -0.76 20.82 1.84
C THR A 8 -1.64 19.59 1.58
N LYS A 9 -2.60 19.71 0.66
CA LYS A 9 -3.46 18.62 0.27
C LYS A 9 -2.65 17.45 -0.30
N ASN A 10 -1.70 17.73 -1.19
CA ASN A 10 -0.87 16.71 -1.81
C ASN A 10 0.07 16.07 -0.78
N GLY A 11 0.59 16.83 0.17
CA GLY A 11 1.41 16.29 1.25
C GLY A 11 0.63 15.35 2.15
N LEU A 12 -0.60 15.70 2.49
CA LEU A 12 -1.48 14.83 3.27
C LEU A 12 -1.85 13.57 2.49
N ALA A 13 -2.19 13.71 1.21
CA ALA A 13 -2.50 12.58 0.36
C ALA A 13 -1.29 11.64 0.24
N GLN A 14 -0.10 12.17 0.07
CA GLN A 14 1.13 11.40 0.02
C GLN A 14 1.34 10.60 1.31
N LEU A 15 1.15 11.24 2.45
CA LEU A 15 1.28 10.57 3.75
C LEU A 15 0.27 9.44 3.90
N VAL A 16 -1.00 9.72 3.63
CA VAL A 16 -2.08 8.72 3.77
C VAL A 16 -1.84 7.55 2.82
N LEU A 17 -1.52 7.83 1.56
CA LEU A 17 -1.28 6.79 0.57
C LEU A 17 -0.04 5.96 0.89
N THR A 18 0.99 6.57 1.47
CA THR A 18 2.18 5.85 1.93
C THR A 18 1.81 4.86 3.03
N VAL A 19 1.00 5.28 4.00
CA VAL A 19 0.53 4.40 5.08
C VAL A 19 -0.32 3.27 4.50
N VAL A 20 -1.23 3.58 3.58
CA VAL A 20 -2.07 2.57 2.93
C VAL A 20 -1.22 1.56 2.17
N LYS A 21 -0.20 2.02 1.45
CA LYS A 21 0.73 1.15 0.74
C LYS A 21 1.48 0.22 1.70
N LEU A 22 1.95 0.76 2.82
CA LEU A 22 2.64 -0.04 3.84
C LEU A 22 1.73 -1.12 4.41
N LEU A 23 0.48 -0.76 4.73
CA LEU A 23 -0.50 -1.72 5.22
C LEU A 23 -0.79 -2.81 4.19
N HIS A 24 -0.89 -2.43 2.92
CA HIS A 24 -1.08 -3.37 1.83
C HIS A 24 0.09 -4.37 1.72
N GLU A 25 1.31 -3.88 1.83
CA GLU A 25 2.51 -4.72 1.80
C GLU A 25 2.55 -5.68 2.99
N LEU A 26 2.13 -5.23 4.16
CA LEU A 26 2.00 -6.09 5.34
C LEU A 26 0.96 -7.18 5.12
N LEU A 27 -0.18 -6.83 4.54
CA LEU A 27 -1.23 -7.81 4.22
C LEU A 27 -0.73 -8.85 3.23
N GLU A 28 0.03 -8.43 2.21
CA GLU A 28 0.64 -9.36 1.27
C GLU A 28 1.57 -10.36 1.97
N LYS A 29 2.42 -9.88 2.85
CA LYS A 29 3.34 -10.73 3.60
C LYS A 29 2.60 -11.72 4.49
N GLN A 30 1.56 -11.27 5.17
CA GLN A 30 0.74 -12.13 6.01
C GLN A 30 0.00 -13.18 5.17
N ALA A 31 -0.49 -12.78 3.98
CA ALA A 31 -1.14 -13.69 3.06
C ALA A 31 -0.19 -14.79 2.59
N ILE A 32 1.04 -14.42 2.22
CA ILE A 32 2.06 -15.38 1.79
C ILE A 32 2.36 -16.37 2.91
N ARG A 33 2.54 -15.89 4.12
CA ARG A 33 2.76 -16.76 5.29
C ARG A 33 1.62 -17.74 5.50
N ARG A 34 0.40 -17.26 5.31
CA ARG A 34 -0.78 -18.09 5.49
C ARG A 34 -0.89 -19.18 4.42
N ILE A 35 -0.54 -18.85 3.19
CA ILE A 35 -0.49 -19.80 2.08
C ILE A 35 0.58 -20.86 2.34
N ASP A 36 1.77 -20.44 2.74
CA ASP A 36 2.89 -21.34 3.04
C ASP A 36 2.61 -22.25 4.23
N GLY A 37 1.87 -21.72 5.22
CA GLY A 37 1.48 -22.50 6.40
C GLY A 37 0.40 -23.54 6.16
N GLY A 38 -0.22 -23.52 4.99
CA GLY A 38 -1.34 -24.38 4.67
C GLY A 38 -2.64 -23.90 5.30
N GLY A 39 -3.69 -24.66 5.16
CA GLY A 39 -4.99 -24.34 5.75
C GLY A 39 -5.90 -23.51 4.87
N LEU A 40 -5.45 -23.09 3.68
CA LEU A 40 -6.27 -22.39 2.71
C LEU A 40 -6.54 -23.33 1.53
N THR A 41 -7.76 -23.29 1.02
CA THR A 41 -8.12 -23.98 -0.21
C THR A 41 -7.56 -23.24 -1.41
N ASP A 42 -7.43 -23.92 -2.55
CA ASP A 42 -6.99 -23.28 -3.80
C ASP A 42 -7.90 -22.10 -4.17
N GLU A 43 -9.21 -22.26 -3.95
CA GLU A 43 -10.19 -21.20 -4.21
C GLU A 43 -9.97 -20.00 -3.30
N GLU A 44 -9.65 -20.21 -2.03
CA GLU A 44 -9.36 -19.14 -1.09
C GLU A 44 -8.06 -18.41 -1.46
N ILE A 45 -7.04 -19.15 -1.91
CA ILE A 45 -5.78 -18.57 -2.38
C ILE A 45 -6.00 -17.69 -3.59
N GLU A 46 -6.77 -18.14 -4.57
CA GLU A 46 -7.11 -17.36 -5.76
C GLU A 46 -7.86 -16.07 -5.40
N ARG A 47 -8.84 -16.18 -4.50
CA ARG A 47 -9.64 -15.04 -4.05
C ARG A 47 -8.78 -14.03 -3.31
N LEU A 48 -7.89 -14.50 -2.46
CA LEU A 48 -6.97 -13.63 -1.72
C LEU A 48 -6.03 -12.90 -2.66
N GLY A 49 -5.43 -13.62 -3.63
CA GLY A 49 -4.55 -13.02 -4.63
C GLY A 49 -5.27 -11.97 -5.47
N PHE A 50 -6.49 -12.26 -5.90
CA PHE A 50 -7.31 -11.32 -6.67
C PHE A 50 -7.60 -10.05 -5.86
N THR A 51 -7.98 -10.22 -4.58
CA THR A 51 -8.27 -9.08 -3.70
C THR A 51 -7.05 -8.19 -3.52
N LEU A 52 -5.88 -8.77 -3.26
CA LEU A 52 -4.64 -8.02 -3.09
C LEU A 52 -4.25 -7.28 -4.37
N MET A 53 -4.42 -7.92 -5.52
CA MET A 53 -4.16 -7.29 -6.81
C MET A 53 -5.07 -6.08 -7.04
N ARG A 54 -6.36 -6.23 -6.76
CA ARG A 54 -7.33 -5.14 -6.89
C ARG A 54 -6.98 -3.97 -5.97
N GLN A 55 -6.58 -4.26 -4.74
CA GLN A 55 -6.14 -3.21 -3.80
C GLN A 55 -4.93 -2.46 -4.34
N SER A 56 -3.96 -3.18 -4.89
CA SER A 56 -2.76 -2.57 -5.47
C SER A 56 -3.12 -1.66 -6.65
N GLU A 57 -4.02 -2.10 -7.52
CA GLU A 57 -4.49 -1.30 -8.64
C GLU A 57 -5.20 -0.02 -8.18
N GLU A 58 -6.04 -0.12 -7.15
CA GLU A 58 -6.74 1.04 -6.61
C GLU A 58 -5.79 2.05 -5.97
N ILE A 59 -4.79 1.58 -5.24
CA ILE A 59 -3.77 2.46 -4.65
C ILE A 59 -3.03 3.20 -5.75
N THR A 60 -2.65 2.51 -6.81
CA THR A 60 -1.98 3.11 -7.96
C THR A 60 -2.86 4.14 -8.64
N ARG A 61 -4.13 3.82 -8.85
CA ARG A 61 -5.08 4.73 -9.50
C ARG A 61 -5.27 6.01 -8.70
N ILE A 62 -5.50 5.87 -7.38
CA ILE A 62 -5.69 7.03 -6.50
C ILE A 62 -4.42 7.88 -6.45
N SER A 63 -3.26 7.22 -6.38
CA SER A 63 -1.97 7.93 -6.37
C SER A 63 -1.80 8.78 -7.62
N ARG A 64 -2.17 8.27 -8.79
CA ARG A 64 -2.11 9.01 -10.05
C ARG A 64 -3.02 10.22 -10.05
N GLU A 65 -4.20 10.10 -9.45
CA GLU A 65 -5.14 11.22 -9.33
C GLU A 65 -4.54 12.38 -8.53
N PHE A 66 -3.62 12.10 -7.61
CA PHE A 66 -2.91 13.11 -6.84
C PHE A 66 -1.55 13.47 -7.46
N GLY A 67 -1.24 12.96 -8.65
CA GLY A 67 0.02 13.24 -9.30
C GLY A 67 1.23 12.58 -8.65
N LEU A 68 1.00 11.50 -7.91
CA LEU A 68 2.05 10.76 -7.21
C LEU A 68 2.37 9.47 -7.95
N ASN A 69 3.65 9.11 -8.00
CA ASN A 69 4.07 7.80 -8.49
C ASN A 69 4.49 6.92 -7.32
N SER A 70 4.82 5.65 -7.56
CA SER A 70 5.14 4.74 -6.47
C SER A 70 6.40 5.12 -5.70
N ASP A 71 7.34 5.84 -6.32
CA ASP A 71 8.54 6.31 -5.63
C ASP A 71 8.23 7.41 -4.63
N ASP A 72 7.16 8.19 -4.86
CA ASP A 72 6.71 9.23 -3.95
C ASP A 72 6.10 8.66 -2.67
N LEU A 73 5.67 7.41 -2.70
CA LEU A 73 5.05 6.73 -1.56
C LEU A 73 6.09 5.92 -0.80
N ASN A 74 7.15 6.61 -0.40
CA ASN A 74 8.25 5.96 0.30
C ASN A 74 8.44 6.62 1.66
N LEU A 75 8.27 5.81 2.71
CA LEU A 75 8.48 6.24 4.07
C LEU A 75 9.75 5.59 4.59
N ASP A 76 10.74 6.41 4.95
CA ASP A 76 11.94 5.90 5.59
C ASP A 76 11.65 5.66 7.07
N LEU A 77 11.44 4.41 7.40
CA LEU A 77 11.20 3.98 8.77
C LEU A 77 12.50 3.56 9.48
N GLY A 78 13.64 3.73 8.81
CA GLY A 78 14.91 3.29 9.37
C GLY A 78 14.91 1.81 9.70
N PRO A 79 15.34 1.42 10.93
CA PRO A 79 15.37 0.00 11.29
C PRO A 79 14.01 -0.68 11.25
N LEU A 80 12.92 0.08 11.44
CA LEU A 80 11.57 -0.47 11.40
C LEU A 80 11.17 -0.89 9.98
N GLY A 81 11.74 -0.25 8.97
CA GLY A 81 11.49 -0.60 7.58
C GLY A 81 11.88 -2.02 7.24
N LYS A 82 12.80 -2.60 7.97
CA LYS A 82 13.24 -3.98 7.77
C LYS A 82 12.24 -5.01 8.27
N LEU A 83 11.29 -4.59 9.07
CA LEU A 83 10.22 -5.46 9.56
C LEU A 83 9.13 -5.67 8.51
N LEU A 84 9.11 -4.84 7.53
CA LEU A 84 8.20 -4.91 6.40
C LEU A 84 8.82 -5.74 5.29
#